data_b46bba05f993cdc9a2a69e4fe465e885
#
_entry.id   b46bba05f993cdc9a2a69e4fe465e885
#
_cell.length_a   1.000
_cell.length_b   1.000
_cell.length_c   1.000
_cell.angle_alpha   90.00
_cell.angle_beta   90.00
_cell.angle_gamma   90.00
#
_symmetry.space_group_name_H-M   'P 1'
#
loop_
_entity.id
_entity.type
_entity.pdbx_description
1 polymer ?
#
loop_
_entity_poly.entity_id
_entity_poly.type
_entity_poly.pdbx_seq_one_letter_code
_entity_poly.pdbx_strand_id
1 'polypeptide(L)'
;MSGRSPISTAPTDGKKITVYWTDRDGQENESIAHYRSLERLKASGGDWDQSDAGWWAYIDSDTQKKIEPHSWASFPNGDDE
;
A
#
# COMPACT_ATOMS: atom_id res chain seq x y z
N MET A 1 13.62 13.67 11.75
CA MET A 1 13.47 13.66 10.56
C MET A 1 12.36 12.98 10.05
N SER A 2 11.89 13.37 9.07
CA SER A 2 10.76 12.84 8.48
C SER A 2 11.08 11.55 7.81
N GLY A 3 10.31 10.56 7.95
CA GLY A 3 10.51 9.33 7.26
C GLY A 3 9.69 9.17 6.02
N ARG A 4 8.97 10.19 5.62
CA ARG A 4 8.07 10.07 4.47
C ARG A 4 8.75 10.35 3.16
N SER A 5 8.39 9.57 2.15
CA SER A 5 8.87 9.76 0.80
C SER A 5 7.68 9.74 -0.16
N PRO A 6 7.83 10.30 -1.36
CA PRO A 6 6.72 10.25 -2.33
C PRO A 6 6.40 8.80 -2.69
N ILE A 7 5.12 8.52 -2.87
CA ILE A 7 4.71 7.15 -3.15
C ILE A 7 5.31 6.62 -4.46
N SER A 8 5.66 7.51 -5.36
CA SER A 8 6.27 7.10 -6.63
C SER A 8 7.62 6.42 -6.43
N THR A 9 8.24 6.58 -5.27
CA THR A 9 9.53 5.95 -4.99
C THR A 9 9.39 4.69 -4.14
N ALA A 10 8.17 4.31 -3.81
CA ALA A 10 7.94 3.17 -2.94
C ALA A 10 8.24 1.86 -3.67
N PRO A 11 8.64 0.82 -2.92
CA PRO A 11 8.87 -0.48 -3.55
C PRO A 11 7.57 -1.08 -4.05
N THR A 12 7.60 -1.67 -5.22
CA THR A 12 6.41 -2.28 -5.83
C THR A 12 6.55 -3.78 -5.93
N ASP A 13 7.39 -4.36 -5.10
CA ASP A 13 7.65 -5.80 -5.14
C ASP A 13 6.75 -6.59 -4.20
N GLY A 14 5.77 -5.94 -3.59
CA GLY A 14 4.86 -6.62 -2.69
C GLY A 14 5.26 -6.51 -1.23
N LYS A 15 6.33 -5.80 -0.95
CA LYS A 15 6.80 -5.64 0.41
C LYS A 15 5.84 -4.78 1.22
N LYS A 16 5.64 -5.14 2.47
CA LYS A 16 4.79 -4.33 3.35
C LYS A 16 5.51 -3.07 3.76
N ILE A 17 4.82 -1.96 3.64
CA ILE A 17 5.36 -0.66 4.05
C ILE A 17 4.25 0.13 4.71
N THR A 18 4.62 1.22 5.35
CA THR A 18 3.65 2.16 5.90
C THR A 18 3.32 3.17 4.82
N VAL A 19 2.06 3.44 4.61
CA VAL A 19 1.64 4.42 3.61
C VAL A 19 0.72 5.44 4.26
N TYR A 20 0.66 6.62 3.65
CA TYR A 20 -0.17 7.72 4.11
C TYR A 20 -1.12 8.11 2.99
N TRP A 21 -2.39 8.16 3.29
CA TRP A 21 -3.40 8.45 2.28
C TRP A 21 -4.47 9.34 2.89
N THR A 22 -5.14 10.09 2.04
CA THR A 22 -6.17 11.03 2.47
C THR A 22 -7.53 10.45 2.09
N ASP A 23 -8.45 10.38 3.04
CA ASP A 23 -9.76 9.85 2.77
C ASP A 23 -10.65 10.93 2.14
N ARG A 24 -11.90 10.57 1.86
CA ARG A 24 -12.80 11.51 1.19
C ARG A 24 -13.15 12.70 2.06
N ASP A 25 -12.96 12.61 3.35
CA ASP A 25 -13.22 13.71 4.26
C ASP A 25 -12.01 14.63 4.39
N GLY A 26 -10.93 14.32 3.71
CA GLY A 26 -9.75 15.13 3.77
C GLY A 26 -8.84 14.82 4.93
N GLN A 27 -9.11 13.75 5.64
CA GLN A 27 -8.28 13.36 6.77
C GLN A 27 -7.17 12.43 6.33
N GLU A 28 -5.99 12.66 6.87
CA GLU A 28 -4.86 11.82 6.55
C GLU A 28 -4.86 10.58 7.41
N ASN A 29 -4.66 9.45 6.77
CA ASN A 29 -4.63 8.14 7.44
C ASN A 29 -3.30 7.48 7.22
N GLU A 30 -2.92 6.63 8.16
CA GLU A 30 -1.71 5.85 8.07
C GLU A 30 -2.09 4.37 8.10
N SER A 31 -1.56 3.60 7.20
CA SER A 31 -1.90 2.18 7.11
C SER A 31 -0.69 1.37 6.68
N ILE A 32 -0.73 0.08 6.97
CA ILE A 32 0.24 -0.85 6.42
C ILE A 32 -0.32 -1.34 5.09
N ALA A 33 0.48 -1.26 4.05
CA ALA A 33 0.01 -1.63 2.73
C ALA A 33 1.11 -2.29 1.91
N HIS A 34 0.73 -2.88 0.80
CA HIS A 34 1.68 -3.43 -0.14
C HIS A 34 1.17 -3.19 -1.55
N TYR A 35 2.07 -3.20 -2.50
CA TYR A 35 1.70 -3.01 -3.90
C TYR A 35 1.31 -4.35 -4.51
N ARG A 36 0.18 -4.38 -5.22
CA ARG A 36 -0.24 -5.56 -5.97
C ARG A 36 -0.30 -5.20 -7.44
N SER A 37 0.59 -5.79 -8.22
CA SER A 37 0.56 -5.58 -9.66
C SER A 37 -0.55 -6.44 -10.26
N LEU A 38 -0.95 -6.12 -11.48
CA LEU A 38 -1.96 -6.89 -12.15
C LEU A 38 -1.51 -8.34 -12.33
N GLU A 39 -0.24 -8.55 -12.59
CA GLU A 39 0.29 -9.89 -12.70
C GLU A 39 0.09 -10.69 -11.43
N ARG A 40 0.34 -10.09 -10.29
CA ARG A 40 0.17 -10.77 -9.03
C ARG A 40 -1.28 -11.08 -8.75
N LEU A 41 -2.16 -10.15 -9.08
CA LEU A 41 -3.59 -10.35 -8.88
C LEU A 41 -4.07 -11.52 -9.74
N LYS A 42 -3.64 -11.56 -10.99
CA LYS A 42 -4.05 -12.64 -11.88
C LYS A 42 -3.49 -13.99 -11.43
N ALA A 43 -2.29 -13.97 -10.88
CA ALA A 43 -1.67 -15.21 -10.40
C ALA A 43 -2.43 -15.80 -9.22
N SER A 44 -3.13 -14.97 -8.45
CA SER A 44 -3.90 -15.47 -7.32
C SER A 44 -5.29 -15.95 -7.74
N GLY A 45 -5.63 -15.79 -9.01
CA GLY A 45 -6.92 -16.28 -9.53
C GLY A 45 -7.97 -15.20 -9.54
N GLY A 46 -8.95 -15.35 -10.43
CA GLY A 46 -10.04 -14.41 -10.52
C GLY A 46 -9.88 -13.45 -11.68
N ASP A 47 -10.92 -12.67 -11.89
CA ASP A 47 -10.96 -11.69 -12.97
C ASP A 47 -10.53 -10.34 -12.43
N TRP A 48 -9.30 -9.98 -12.69
CA TRP A 48 -8.76 -8.71 -12.21
C TRP A 48 -8.57 -7.77 -13.39
N ASP A 49 -8.75 -6.49 -13.11
CA ASP A 49 -8.63 -5.44 -14.09
C ASP A 49 -7.41 -4.61 -13.77
N GLN A 50 -6.92 -3.86 -14.73
CA GLN A 50 -5.78 -3.00 -14.46
C GLN A 50 -6.07 -1.99 -13.36
N SER A 51 -7.31 -1.57 -13.24
CA SER A 51 -7.69 -0.65 -12.18
C SER A 51 -7.63 -1.28 -10.79
N ASP A 52 -7.51 -2.58 -10.72
CA ASP A 52 -7.37 -3.25 -9.42
C ASP A 52 -5.93 -3.28 -8.95
N ALA A 53 -4.99 -3.04 -9.83
CA ALA A 53 -3.59 -2.99 -9.46
C ALA A 53 -3.31 -1.71 -8.68
N GLY A 54 -2.43 -1.78 -7.70
CA GLY A 54 -2.07 -0.61 -6.93
C GLY A 54 -1.78 -0.97 -5.49
N TRP A 55 -2.07 -0.01 -4.61
CA TRP A 55 -1.76 -0.16 -3.20
C TRP A 55 -2.96 -0.69 -2.44
N TRP A 56 -2.74 -1.74 -1.67
CA TRP A 56 -3.79 -2.38 -0.88
C TRP A 56 -3.40 -2.31 0.58
N ALA A 57 -4.22 -1.65 1.38
CA ALA A 57 -3.98 -1.49 2.80
C ALA A 57 -4.70 -2.58 3.57
N TYR A 58 -4.08 -3.00 4.66
CA TYR A 58 -4.69 -3.98 5.54
C TYR A 58 -5.64 -3.26 6.49
N ILE A 59 -6.92 -3.63 6.45
CA ILE A 59 -7.90 -3.10 7.38
C ILE A 59 -7.85 -3.91 8.67
N ASP A 60 -7.79 -5.23 8.51
CA ASP A 60 -7.56 -6.11 9.64
C ASP A 60 -6.84 -7.34 9.09
N SER A 61 -6.72 -8.39 9.84
CA SER A 61 -5.92 -9.53 9.43
C SER A 61 -6.49 -10.25 8.21
N ASP A 62 -7.78 -10.08 7.94
CA ASP A 62 -8.42 -10.79 6.84
C ASP A 62 -8.90 -9.90 5.71
N THR A 63 -8.90 -8.60 5.92
CA THR A 63 -9.52 -7.69 4.96
C THR A 63 -8.51 -6.67 4.44
N GLN A 64 -8.53 -6.45 3.15
CA GLN A 64 -7.68 -5.45 2.52
C GLN A 64 -8.55 -4.51 1.70
N LYS A 65 -8.10 -3.28 1.57
CA LYS A 65 -8.82 -2.27 0.84
C LYS A 65 -7.85 -1.54 -0.09
N LYS A 66 -8.25 -1.34 -1.33
CA LYS A 66 -7.43 -0.58 -2.26
C LYS A 66 -7.49 0.90 -1.89
N ILE A 67 -6.33 1.53 -1.80
CA ILE A 67 -6.25 2.94 -1.45
C ILE A 67 -5.31 3.63 -2.43
N GLU A 68 -5.28 4.96 -2.35
CA GLU A 68 -4.39 5.75 -3.20
C GLU A 68 -3.51 6.62 -2.32
N PRO A 69 -2.43 6.05 -1.82
CA PRO A 69 -1.55 6.79 -0.93
C PRO A 69 -0.74 7.83 -1.69
N HIS A 70 -0.32 8.85 -0.99
CA HIS A 70 0.54 9.88 -1.57
C HIS A 70 1.96 9.82 -1.06
N SER A 71 2.19 9.11 0.06
CA SER A 71 3.50 9.04 0.68
C SER A 71 3.69 7.69 1.35
N TRP A 72 4.93 7.37 1.66
CA TRP A 72 5.22 6.11 2.34
C TRP A 72 6.42 6.26 3.24
N ALA A 73 6.58 5.30 4.13
CA ALA A 73 7.77 5.19 4.97
C ALA A 73 8.06 3.71 5.18
N SER A 74 9.27 3.42 5.58
CA SER A 74 9.63 2.03 5.85
C SER A 74 8.77 1.48 6.98
N PHE A 75 8.42 0.21 6.87
CA PHE A 75 7.66 -0.45 7.91
C PHE A 75 8.53 -0.46 9.17
N PRO A 76 8.05 0.12 10.26
CA PRO A 76 8.92 0.32 11.41
C PRO A 76 9.41 -0.96 12.06
N ASN A 77 8.76 -2.04 11.77
CA ASN A 77 9.17 -3.27 12.35
C ASN A 77 10.36 -3.84 11.66
N GLY A 78 10.83 -3.27 10.81
CA GLY A 78 11.91 -3.73 10.12
C GLY A 78 13.17 -3.30 10.70
N ASP A 79 13.30 -3.27 10.91
CA ASP A 79 14.35 -3.12 10.92
C ASP A 79 15.23 -2.78 11.31
N ASP A 80 15.27 -2.53 11.27
CA ASP A 80 15.97 -2.27 11.51
C ASP A 80 16.64 -2.19 11.75
N GLU A 81 16.70 -2.22 11.59
CA GLU A 81 17.37 -2.20 11.72
C GLU A 81 17.95 -2.23 11.88
#